data_70f69442cf556635ad78ae0b83594fa8
#
_entry.id   70f69442cf556635ad78ae0b83594fa8
#
_cell.length_a   1.000
_cell.length_b   1.000
_cell.length_c   1.000
_cell.angle_alpha   90.00
_cell.angle_beta   90.00
_cell.angle_gamma   90.00
#
_symmetry.space_group_name_H-M   'P 1'
#
loop_
_entity.id
_entity.type
_entity.pdbx_description
1 polymer ?
#
loop_
_entity_poly.entity_id
_entity_poly.type
_entity_poly.pdbx_seq_one_letter_code
_entity_poly.pdbx_strand_id
1 'polypeptide(L)'
;MPPSQSVYYKGSAGQHKVNIGVLPPRTRKSKLRVRFDNWMVNEGPRQIFTVLWIGIQIAYFAYGYYQLWTAPNLTFFRSVISHGLPMARSAANVINLNCAILLFTVCRNLISMVRTTFLNKFVPFDKNITFHIFIAWCIVFWTYVHVVAHYFNYLNVEKTLGAQNMSAMDLAWLSGPGLTGQIVTLAFFLMVTSAVEGVRRKYFEQFWFTHHLFIVFFGGLLMHGAFCFIKADDPPPGAPPIDKCRGGATFWKWWVLSGVAYLVERIVREVRGRRKTYISKVVQHPSKVVEIQVKKPSCVTKAGQYIFICCPEIGNFEWHPFTLTSSPHEEFVSIHIRVVGDWTTKFAKRCGCRFGDKDEQGMAPPTSLPLVMIDGPYGSASEDVFDYEAAILVGAGIGVTPFASILKTIWYRINNPNGMVRLKKVYFFWVCRDKDAFEWFQDLLMTLEEENIAGFIEIHTYLTGGLKIDEVKNIIVNDEEGVSDAITGLRSPTHYGRPNWDQIFKTVRTNHPGTDVGVLFCGPKILSGALHKACNRWTEATENGTRFFYGKENF
;
A
#
# COMPACT_ATOMS: atom_id res chain seq x y z
N MET A 1 1.43 -25.60 49.80
CA MET A 1 2.61 -25.34 48.93
C MET A 1 2.98 -26.67 48.26
N PRO A 2 2.99 -26.80 46.93
CA PRO A 2 3.47 -28.02 46.30
C PRO A 2 4.98 -28.10 46.36
N PRO A 3 5.59 -29.28 46.45
CA PRO A 3 7.03 -29.42 46.62
C PRO A 3 7.80 -29.03 45.36
N SER A 4 8.92 -28.32 45.54
CA SER A 4 9.86 -27.92 44.51
C SER A 4 10.53 -29.15 43.89
N GLN A 5 10.37 -29.38 42.60
CA GLN A 5 11.15 -30.40 41.86
C GLN A 5 12.54 -29.83 41.57
N SER A 6 13.58 -30.50 42.07
CA SER A 6 14.98 -30.22 41.78
C SER A 6 15.49 -31.20 40.75
N VAL A 7 16.00 -30.70 39.62
CA VAL A 7 16.69 -31.52 38.59
C VAL A 7 18.20 -31.36 38.76
N TYR A 8 18.92 -32.47 38.83
CA TYR A 8 20.38 -32.48 38.96
C TYR A 8 21.02 -32.69 37.60
N TYR A 9 21.87 -31.79 37.17
CA TYR A 9 22.77 -31.99 36.00
C TYR A 9 24.17 -32.37 36.47
N LYS A 10 24.74 -33.43 35.94
CA LYS A 10 26.13 -33.85 36.18
C LYS A 10 27.03 -33.22 35.11
N GLY A 11 27.69 -32.13 35.43
CA GLY A 11 28.81 -31.61 34.61
C GLY A 11 30.15 -31.99 35.27
N SER A 12 31.24 -31.98 34.52
CA SER A 12 32.59 -32.47 34.87
C SER A 12 33.30 -31.69 36.01
N ALA A 13 32.64 -30.78 36.67
CA ALA A 13 33.17 -30.05 37.85
C ALA A 13 32.04 -29.64 38.79
N GLY A 14 31.61 -30.58 39.64
CA GLY A 14 30.74 -30.28 40.79
C GLY A 14 29.23 -30.23 40.49
N GLN A 15 28.44 -30.70 41.47
CA GLN A 15 26.96 -30.59 41.42
C GLN A 15 26.52 -29.16 41.75
N HIS A 16 25.98 -28.44 40.79
CA HIS A 16 25.29 -27.17 41.07
C HIS A 16 23.76 -27.38 41.14
N LYS A 17 23.20 -27.01 42.32
CA LYS A 17 21.76 -27.03 42.56
C LYS A 17 21.14 -25.77 41.95
N VAL A 18 20.47 -25.90 40.80
CA VAL A 18 19.70 -24.79 40.24
C VAL A 18 18.29 -24.86 40.79
N ASN A 19 17.91 -23.91 41.62
CA ASN A 19 16.51 -23.72 42.01
C ASN A 19 15.73 -23.21 40.80
N ILE A 20 15.00 -24.10 40.16
CA ILE A 20 14.02 -23.68 39.15
C ILE A 20 12.83 -23.10 39.91
N GLY A 21 12.75 -21.77 39.97
CA GLY A 21 11.60 -21.07 40.55
C GLY A 21 10.30 -21.63 39.92
N VAL A 22 9.35 -21.98 40.77
CA VAL A 22 8.03 -22.41 40.35
C VAL A 22 7.40 -21.27 39.57
N LEU A 23 7.29 -21.39 38.27
CA LEU A 23 6.54 -20.45 37.44
C LEU A 23 5.11 -20.36 37.99
N PRO A 24 4.55 -19.16 38.15
CA PRO A 24 3.18 -18.98 38.65
C PRO A 24 2.19 -19.79 37.76
N PRO A 25 1.12 -20.35 38.34
CA PRO A 25 0.18 -21.17 37.62
C PRO A 25 -0.39 -20.37 36.43
N ARG A 26 -0.16 -20.89 35.21
CA ARG A 26 -0.67 -20.29 33.97
C ARG A 26 -2.17 -20.21 34.01
N THR A 27 -2.72 -19.00 34.01
CA THR A 27 -4.15 -18.78 33.75
C THR A 27 -4.45 -19.25 32.33
N ARG A 28 -5.13 -20.36 32.20
CA ARG A 28 -5.53 -20.95 30.90
C ARG A 28 -6.46 -19.96 30.20
N LYS A 29 -5.92 -19.18 29.25
CA LYS A 29 -6.73 -18.26 28.43
C LYS A 29 -7.90 -19.01 27.83
N SER A 30 -9.09 -18.43 27.83
CA SER A 30 -10.26 -19.04 27.20
C SER A 30 -10.01 -19.21 25.69
N LYS A 31 -10.61 -20.23 25.05
CA LYS A 31 -10.50 -20.46 23.61
C LYS A 31 -10.91 -19.23 22.78
N LEU A 32 -11.90 -18.46 23.28
CA LEU A 32 -12.36 -17.22 22.64
C LEU A 32 -11.28 -16.14 22.68
N ARG A 33 -10.59 -15.98 23.81
CA ARG A 33 -9.50 -14.99 23.94
C ARG A 33 -8.34 -15.33 23.01
N VAL A 34 -7.94 -16.59 22.92
CA VAL A 34 -6.88 -17.02 21.98
C VAL A 34 -7.29 -16.75 20.53
N ARG A 35 -8.53 -17.02 20.16
CA ARG A 35 -9.03 -16.68 18.80
C ARG A 35 -9.01 -15.19 18.53
N PHE A 36 -9.41 -14.38 19.51
CA PHE A 36 -9.35 -12.93 19.40
C PHE A 36 -7.91 -12.43 19.28
N ASP A 37 -7.00 -12.92 20.13
CA ASP A 37 -5.59 -12.54 20.09
C ASP A 37 -4.96 -12.92 18.74
N ASN A 38 -5.26 -14.11 18.19
CA ASN A 38 -4.79 -14.53 16.86
C ASN A 38 -5.32 -13.63 15.73
N TRP A 39 -6.63 -13.30 15.79
CA TRP A 39 -7.24 -12.39 14.81
C TRP A 39 -6.63 -10.99 14.87
N MET A 40 -6.27 -10.51 16.07
CA MET A 40 -5.64 -9.21 16.26
C MET A 40 -4.26 -9.08 15.58
N VAL A 41 -3.55 -10.19 15.31
CA VAL A 41 -2.21 -10.14 14.70
C VAL A 41 -2.23 -9.53 13.28
N ASN A 42 -3.16 -9.98 12.41
CA ASN A 42 -3.16 -9.58 11.00
C ASN A 42 -4.45 -8.86 10.54
N GLU A 43 -5.60 -9.16 11.16
CA GLU A 43 -6.90 -8.69 10.70
C GLU A 43 -7.52 -7.63 11.61
N GLY A 44 -7.36 -7.81 12.92
CA GLY A 44 -8.06 -7.03 13.94
C GLY A 44 -7.90 -5.53 13.80
N PRO A 45 -6.67 -4.97 13.78
CA PRO A 45 -6.47 -3.53 13.72
C PRO A 45 -7.15 -2.88 12.51
N ARG A 46 -7.03 -3.52 11.34
CA ARG A 46 -7.65 -3.03 10.11
C ARG A 46 -9.19 -3.06 10.17
N GLN A 47 -9.76 -4.17 10.64
CA GLN A 47 -11.21 -4.33 10.70
C GLN A 47 -11.82 -3.42 11.77
N ILE A 48 -11.20 -3.32 12.95
CA ILE A 48 -11.61 -2.39 14.01
C ILE A 48 -11.60 -0.96 13.50
N PHE A 49 -10.51 -0.54 12.85
CA PHE A 49 -10.40 0.80 12.28
C PHE A 49 -11.50 1.07 11.24
N THR A 50 -11.78 0.11 10.36
CA THR A 50 -12.85 0.23 9.35
C THR A 50 -14.23 0.36 10.00
N VAL A 51 -14.54 -0.47 11.00
CA VAL A 51 -15.83 -0.44 11.71
C VAL A 51 -15.99 0.88 12.47
N LEU A 52 -14.95 1.34 13.16
CA LEU A 52 -14.96 2.64 13.86
C LEU A 52 -15.19 3.79 12.88
N TRP A 53 -14.52 3.76 11.72
CA TRP A 53 -14.68 4.79 10.70
C TRP A 53 -16.11 4.84 10.15
N ILE A 54 -16.73 3.69 9.89
CA ILE A 54 -18.15 3.60 9.49
C ILE A 54 -19.05 4.11 10.62
N GLY A 55 -18.79 3.71 11.86
CA GLY A 55 -19.54 4.14 13.04
C GLY A 55 -19.51 5.67 13.22
N ILE A 56 -18.35 6.29 13.06
CA ILE A 56 -18.17 7.75 13.10
C ILE A 56 -19.03 8.42 12.02
N GLN A 57 -19.03 7.90 10.79
CA GLN A 57 -19.83 8.45 9.69
C GLN A 57 -21.33 8.39 9.99
N ILE A 58 -21.81 7.24 10.47
CA ILE A 58 -23.24 7.07 10.83
C ILE A 58 -23.62 8.00 11.98
N ALA A 59 -22.81 8.08 13.03
CA ALA A 59 -23.05 8.97 14.17
C ALA A 59 -23.06 10.43 13.74
N TYR A 60 -22.13 10.84 12.88
CA TYR A 60 -22.03 12.21 12.39
C TYR A 60 -23.20 12.57 11.46
N PHE A 61 -23.64 11.63 10.63
CA PHE A 61 -24.87 11.78 9.84
C PHE A 61 -26.09 11.94 10.73
N ALA A 62 -26.29 11.06 11.69
CA ALA A 62 -27.44 11.10 12.60
C ALA A 62 -27.48 12.39 13.43
N TYR A 63 -26.31 12.84 13.93
CA TYR A 63 -26.19 14.11 14.64
C TYR A 63 -26.58 15.30 13.74
N GLY A 64 -26.03 15.38 12.52
CA GLY A 64 -26.37 16.44 11.57
C GLY A 64 -27.84 16.43 11.18
N TYR A 65 -28.41 15.24 10.97
CA TYR A 65 -29.82 15.06 10.69
C TYR A 65 -30.69 15.57 11.84
N TYR A 66 -30.40 15.16 13.08
CA TYR A 66 -31.12 15.61 14.27
C TYR A 66 -31.08 17.13 14.43
N GLN A 67 -29.89 17.73 14.29
CA GLN A 67 -29.71 19.19 14.40
C GLN A 67 -30.55 19.98 13.38
N LEU A 68 -30.63 19.51 12.14
CA LEU A 68 -31.40 20.17 11.10
C LEU A 68 -32.91 19.90 11.22
N TRP A 69 -33.28 18.70 11.67
CA TRP A 69 -34.68 18.34 11.86
C TRP A 69 -35.30 19.09 13.02
N THR A 70 -34.60 19.33 14.11
CA THR A 70 -35.09 20.03 15.29
C THR A 70 -34.85 21.53 15.27
N ALA A 71 -34.18 22.06 14.24
CA ALA A 71 -33.86 23.48 14.14
C ALA A 71 -35.14 24.33 14.11
N PRO A 72 -35.37 25.26 15.07
CA PRO A 72 -36.61 26.00 15.17
C PRO A 72 -36.84 27.02 14.03
N ASN A 73 -35.76 27.45 13.39
CA ASN A 73 -35.76 28.45 12.32
C ASN A 73 -35.73 27.85 10.89
N LEU A 74 -36.15 26.60 10.73
CA LEU A 74 -36.30 25.92 9.43
C LEU A 74 -37.69 25.31 9.25
N THR A 75 -38.71 25.91 9.86
CA THR A 75 -40.09 25.41 9.81
C THR A 75 -40.69 25.47 8.42
N PHE A 76 -40.47 26.57 7.71
CA PHE A 76 -40.89 26.71 6.32
C PHE A 76 -40.25 25.63 5.42
N PHE A 77 -38.94 25.44 5.51
CA PHE A 77 -38.26 24.41 4.71
C PHE A 77 -38.75 23.00 5.05
N ARG A 78 -39.00 22.69 6.33
CA ARG A 78 -39.59 21.41 6.72
C ARG A 78 -41.00 21.19 6.17
N SER A 79 -41.81 22.23 6.07
CA SER A 79 -43.16 22.10 5.50
C SER A 79 -43.12 21.83 3.98
N VAL A 80 -42.12 22.36 3.26
CA VAL A 80 -41.97 22.21 1.80
C VAL A 80 -41.25 20.92 1.42
N ILE A 81 -40.07 20.66 1.97
CA ILE A 81 -39.18 19.59 1.54
C ILE A 81 -38.98 18.49 2.58
N SER A 82 -39.71 18.56 3.72
CA SER A 82 -39.75 17.51 4.76
C SER A 82 -38.36 17.03 5.18
N HIS A 83 -38.15 15.73 5.12
CA HIS A 83 -36.89 15.05 5.49
C HIS A 83 -35.75 15.27 4.50
N GLY A 84 -36.00 15.77 3.30
CA GLY A 84 -35.03 15.87 2.24
C GLY A 84 -33.87 16.84 2.55
N LEU A 85 -34.14 17.98 3.22
CA LEU A 85 -33.07 18.89 3.63
C LEU A 85 -32.12 18.30 4.68
N PRO A 86 -32.62 17.74 5.81
CA PRO A 86 -31.78 17.06 6.77
C PRO A 86 -30.97 15.92 6.15
N MET A 87 -31.57 15.10 5.28
CA MET A 87 -30.88 14.01 4.57
C MET A 87 -29.74 14.52 3.71
N ALA A 88 -30.02 15.48 2.81
CA ALA A 88 -29.01 15.98 1.88
C ALA A 88 -27.85 16.67 2.60
N ARG A 89 -28.13 17.54 3.55
CA ARG A 89 -27.09 18.29 4.28
C ARG A 89 -26.25 17.41 5.20
N SER A 90 -26.89 16.45 5.87
CA SER A 90 -26.13 15.50 6.72
C SER A 90 -25.23 14.58 5.91
N ALA A 91 -25.69 14.14 4.73
CA ALA A 91 -24.84 13.41 3.79
C ALA A 91 -23.66 14.27 3.31
N ALA A 92 -23.87 15.56 3.01
CA ALA A 92 -22.80 16.50 2.65
C ALA A 92 -21.77 16.68 3.78
N ASN A 93 -22.20 16.72 5.04
CA ASN A 93 -21.29 16.78 6.19
C ASN A 93 -20.35 15.55 6.23
N VAL A 94 -20.90 14.37 5.98
CA VAL A 94 -20.10 13.13 5.94
C VAL A 94 -19.18 13.10 4.71
N ILE A 95 -19.61 13.62 3.56
CA ILE A 95 -18.72 13.80 2.39
C ILE A 95 -17.55 14.71 2.76
N ASN A 96 -17.82 15.84 3.42
CA ASN A 96 -16.77 16.76 3.88
C ASN A 96 -15.77 16.08 4.82
N LEU A 97 -16.24 15.28 5.78
CA LEU A 97 -15.38 14.50 6.68
C LEU A 97 -14.47 13.54 5.92
N ASN A 98 -15.00 12.81 4.94
CA ASN A 98 -14.22 11.90 4.11
C ASN A 98 -13.20 12.66 3.23
N CYS A 99 -13.60 13.77 2.63
CA CYS A 99 -12.72 14.63 1.84
C CYS A 99 -11.58 15.23 2.66
N ALA A 100 -11.82 15.54 3.94
CA ALA A 100 -10.78 16.05 4.85
C ALA A 100 -9.61 15.08 5.04
N ILE A 101 -9.86 13.78 4.93
CA ILE A 101 -8.84 12.75 5.15
C ILE A 101 -8.29 12.20 3.83
N LEU A 102 -9.08 12.25 2.76
CA LEU A 102 -8.76 11.63 1.47
C LEU A 102 -7.36 12.01 0.96
N LEU A 103 -6.98 13.27 1.00
CA LEU A 103 -5.70 13.74 0.50
C LEU A 103 -4.52 13.30 1.38
N PHE A 104 -4.69 13.14 2.69
CA PHE A 104 -3.63 12.61 3.55
C PHE A 104 -3.21 11.20 3.16
N THR A 105 -4.13 10.39 2.65
CA THR A 105 -3.85 9.00 2.26
C THR A 105 -2.88 8.89 1.08
N VAL A 106 -2.62 9.98 0.36
CA VAL A 106 -1.71 10.03 -0.80
C VAL A 106 -0.50 10.92 -0.57
N CYS A 107 -0.34 11.50 0.63
CA CYS A 107 0.83 12.26 1.06
C CYS A 107 1.95 11.30 1.50
N ARG A 108 2.75 10.83 0.55
CA ARG A 108 3.74 9.76 0.75
C ARG A 108 4.85 10.10 1.74
N ASN A 109 5.38 11.33 1.73
CA ASN A 109 6.39 11.76 2.69
C ASN A 109 5.80 11.79 4.10
N LEU A 110 4.59 12.35 4.25
CA LEU A 110 3.88 12.38 5.53
C LEU A 110 3.63 10.96 6.05
N ILE A 111 3.15 10.05 5.19
CA ILE A 111 2.91 8.65 5.55
C ILE A 111 4.22 7.97 5.96
N SER A 112 5.30 8.13 5.19
CA SER A 112 6.61 7.55 5.51
C SER A 112 7.15 8.07 6.85
N MET A 113 6.91 9.34 7.18
CA MET A 113 7.29 9.94 8.46
C MET A 113 6.44 9.39 9.61
N VAL A 114 5.12 9.36 9.46
CA VAL A 114 4.20 8.91 10.53
C VAL A 114 4.31 7.41 10.77
N ARG A 115 4.61 6.62 9.73
CA ARG A 115 4.83 5.17 9.81
C ARG A 115 5.97 4.80 10.78
N THR A 116 6.98 5.64 10.93
CA THR A 116 8.08 5.39 11.88
C THR A 116 7.72 5.68 13.34
N THR A 117 6.52 6.17 13.62
CA THR A 117 6.04 6.49 14.95
C THR A 117 5.23 5.35 15.58
N PHE A 118 4.90 5.49 16.88
CA PHE A 118 4.04 4.54 17.59
C PHE A 118 2.64 4.40 16.96
N LEU A 119 2.20 5.36 16.16
CA LEU A 119 0.90 5.34 15.49
C LEU A 119 0.76 4.17 14.50
N ASN A 120 1.87 3.65 13.97
CA ASN A 120 1.87 2.49 13.07
C ASN A 120 1.30 1.21 13.74
N LYS A 121 1.29 1.15 15.08
CA LYS A 121 0.69 0.03 15.83
C LYS A 121 -0.84 0.02 15.77
N PHE A 122 -1.46 1.18 15.56
CA PHE A 122 -2.91 1.36 15.58
C PHE A 122 -3.50 1.58 14.18
N VAL A 123 -2.77 2.31 13.34
CA VAL A 123 -3.20 2.66 11.97
C VAL A 123 -2.28 1.96 10.98
N PRO A 124 -2.82 1.07 10.13
CA PRO A 124 -2.03 0.32 9.15
C PRO A 124 -1.64 1.21 7.95
N PHE A 125 -0.62 2.05 8.12
CA PHE A 125 -0.16 2.99 7.09
C PHE A 125 0.27 2.30 5.79
N ASP A 126 0.71 1.05 5.83
CA ASP A 126 1.02 0.25 4.64
C ASP A 126 -0.20 -0.04 3.76
N LYS A 127 -1.40 0.18 4.28
CA LYS A 127 -2.67 0.01 3.57
C LYS A 127 -3.29 1.35 3.14
N ASN A 128 -2.51 2.43 3.09
CA ASN A 128 -2.98 3.78 2.77
C ASN A 128 -3.78 3.85 1.46
N ILE A 129 -3.33 3.20 0.38
CA ILE A 129 -4.06 3.16 -0.88
C ILE A 129 -5.37 2.35 -0.77
N THR A 130 -5.36 1.25 0.00
CA THR A 130 -6.59 0.50 0.28
C THR A 130 -7.59 1.36 1.05
N PHE A 131 -7.11 2.15 2.01
CA PHE A 131 -7.94 3.08 2.77
C PHE A 131 -8.42 4.25 1.91
N HIS A 132 -7.58 4.78 1.00
CA HIS A 132 -7.99 5.75 -0.01
C HIS A 132 -9.19 5.26 -0.83
N ILE A 133 -9.11 4.05 -1.37
CA ILE A 133 -10.18 3.41 -2.14
C ILE A 133 -11.44 3.24 -1.27
N PHE A 134 -11.28 2.82 -0.02
CA PHE A 134 -12.41 2.67 0.90
C PHE A 134 -13.10 3.99 1.19
N ILE A 135 -12.37 5.08 1.47
CA ILE A 135 -12.92 6.43 1.64
C ILE A 135 -13.65 6.89 0.36
N ALA A 136 -13.05 6.65 -0.81
CA ALA A 136 -13.69 6.99 -2.09
C ALA A 136 -15.04 6.29 -2.25
N TRP A 137 -15.18 5.02 -1.87
CA TRP A 137 -16.47 4.32 -1.86
C TRP A 137 -17.45 4.87 -0.82
N CYS A 138 -16.96 5.33 0.34
CA CYS A 138 -17.82 6.06 1.30
C CYS A 138 -18.35 7.36 0.68
N ILE A 139 -17.49 8.12 -0.02
CA ILE A 139 -17.92 9.33 -0.73
C ILE A 139 -18.96 8.99 -1.80
N VAL A 140 -18.78 7.90 -2.59
CA VAL A 140 -19.79 7.44 -3.57
C VAL A 140 -21.13 7.21 -2.91
N PHE A 141 -21.17 6.47 -1.81
CA PHE A 141 -22.42 6.17 -1.08
C PHE A 141 -23.10 7.44 -0.58
N TRP A 142 -22.37 8.31 0.09
CA TRP A 142 -22.94 9.54 0.65
C TRP A 142 -23.30 10.56 -0.44
N THR A 143 -22.58 10.60 -1.56
CA THR A 143 -22.94 11.40 -2.74
C THR A 143 -24.25 10.91 -3.34
N TYR A 144 -24.44 9.59 -3.44
CA TYR A 144 -25.72 9.03 -3.88
C TYR A 144 -26.88 9.49 -2.98
N VAL A 145 -26.73 9.37 -1.65
CA VAL A 145 -27.74 9.83 -0.68
C VAL A 145 -28.01 11.33 -0.84
N HIS A 146 -26.95 12.14 -0.97
CA HIS A 146 -27.04 13.60 -1.12
C HIS A 146 -27.78 13.99 -2.40
N VAL A 147 -27.39 13.45 -3.53
CA VAL A 147 -27.97 13.78 -4.85
C VAL A 147 -29.43 13.35 -4.92
N VAL A 148 -29.73 12.11 -4.53
CA VAL A 148 -31.10 11.59 -4.54
C VAL A 148 -32.02 12.45 -3.64
N ALA A 149 -31.56 12.80 -2.44
CA ALA A 149 -32.32 13.66 -1.54
C ALA A 149 -32.58 15.04 -2.17
N HIS A 150 -31.62 15.61 -2.91
CA HIS A 150 -31.84 16.90 -3.60
C HIS A 150 -32.80 16.79 -4.77
N TYR A 151 -32.81 15.71 -5.56
CA TYR A 151 -33.83 15.53 -6.60
C TYR A 151 -35.24 15.42 -6.00
N PHE A 152 -35.42 14.71 -4.88
CA PHE A 152 -36.67 14.70 -4.16
C PHE A 152 -37.03 16.09 -3.62
N ASN A 153 -36.07 16.88 -3.15
CA ASN A 153 -36.30 18.26 -2.72
C ASN A 153 -36.80 19.13 -3.88
N TYR A 154 -36.21 19.03 -5.07
CA TYR A 154 -36.60 19.77 -6.25
C TYR A 154 -38.04 19.44 -6.66
N LEU A 155 -38.40 18.15 -6.69
CA LEU A 155 -39.79 17.73 -6.96
C LEU A 155 -40.79 18.23 -5.92
N ASN A 156 -40.42 18.25 -4.64
CA ASN A 156 -41.26 18.75 -3.58
C ASN A 156 -41.44 20.28 -3.66
N VAL A 157 -40.40 21.02 -4.02
CA VAL A 157 -40.48 22.47 -4.26
C VAL A 157 -41.43 22.77 -5.43
N GLU A 158 -41.26 22.09 -6.57
CA GLU A 158 -42.14 22.22 -7.73
C GLU A 158 -43.60 21.93 -7.40
N LYS A 159 -43.85 20.83 -6.67
CA LYS A 159 -45.19 20.43 -6.24
C LYS A 159 -45.86 21.47 -5.31
N THR A 160 -45.07 22.05 -4.39
CA THR A 160 -45.61 22.92 -3.33
C THR A 160 -45.76 24.38 -3.78
N LEU A 161 -44.76 24.89 -4.53
CA LEU A 161 -44.72 26.29 -4.94
C LEU A 161 -45.29 26.55 -6.35
N GLY A 162 -45.59 25.49 -7.09
CA GLY A 162 -46.09 25.51 -8.46
C GLY A 162 -45.01 25.66 -9.52
N ALA A 163 -45.16 24.90 -10.61
CA ALA A 163 -44.18 24.84 -11.73
C ALA A 163 -44.06 26.19 -12.49
N GLN A 164 -45.01 27.09 -12.33
CA GLN A 164 -44.99 28.44 -12.97
C GLN A 164 -43.87 29.33 -12.44
N ASN A 165 -43.34 29.04 -11.22
CA ASN A 165 -42.30 29.84 -10.60
C ASN A 165 -40.90 29.21 -10.76
N MET A 166 -40.79 27.88 -10.71
CA MET A 166 -39.49 27.18 -10.82
C MET A 166 -39.71 25.66 -10.94
N SER A 167 -39.35 25.08 -12.08
CA SER A 167 -39.43 23.62 -12.26
C SER A 167 -38.30 22.89 -11.55
N ALA A 168 -38.48 21.61 -11.29
CA ALA A 168 -37.41 20.76 -10.73
C ALA A 168 -36.16 20.73 -11.63
N MET A 169 -36.35 20.81 -12.95
CA MET A 169 -35.26 20.90 -13.91
C MET A 169 -34.51 22.23 -13.83
N ASP A 170 -35.22 23.35 -13.66
CA ASP A 170 -34.60 24.67 -13.47
C ASP A 170 -33.76 24.68 -12.19
N LEU A 171 -34.30 24.12 -11.12
CA LEU A 171 -33.55 23.97 -9.86
C LEU A 171 -32.28 23.12 -10.01
N ALA A 172 -32.37 22.04 -10.78
CA ALA A 172 -31.26 21.14 -10.98
C ALA A 172 -30.16 21.71 -11.91
N TRP A 173 -30.52 22.54 -12.90
CA TRP A 173 -29.59 22.94 -13.97
C TRP A 173 -29.34 24.46 -14.05
N LEU A 174 -30.25 25.28 -13.63
CA LEU A 174 -30.12 26.75 -13.71
C LEU A 174 -29.79 27.39 -12.35
N SER A 175 -30.03 26.69 -11.24
CA SER A 175 -29.61 27.20 -9.93
C SER A 175 -28.10 27.00 -9.73
N GLY A 176 -27.47 27.95 -9.03
CA GLY A 176 -26.03 27.86 -8.73
C GLY A 176 -25.61 26.54 -8.05
N PRO A 177 -26.27 26.11 -6.94
CA PRO A 177 -25.97 24.84 -6.29
C PRO A 177 -26.35 23.62 -7.16
N GLY A 178 -27.39 23.70 -7.96
CA GLY A 178 -27.78 22.65 -8.89
C GLY A 178 -26.69 22.42 -9.94
N LEU A 179 -26.34 23.44 -10.71
CA LEU A 179 -25.34 23.36 -11.77
C LEU A 179 -23.96 22.90 -11.26
N THR A 180 -23.47 23.52 -10.18
CA THR A 180 -22.19 23.12 -9.58
C THR A 180 -22.23 21.70 -9.06
N GLY A 181 -23.35 21.24 -8.51
CA GLY A 181 -23.58 19.87 -8.09
C GLY A 181 -23.49 18.87 -9.24
N GLN A 182 -24.10 19.19 -10.41
CA GLN A 182 -24.00 18.34 -11.62
C GLN A 182 -22.53 18.22 -12.10
N ILE A 183 -21.81 19.34 -12.18
CA ILE A 183 -20.40 19.36 -12.61
C ILE A 183 -19.53 18.52 -11.67
N VAL A 184 -19.65 18.72 -10.36
CA VAL A 184 -18.88 17.97 -9.35
C VAL A 184 -19.22 16.47 -9.40
N THR A 185 -20.49 16.13 -9.53
CA THR A 185 -20.95 14.74 -9.62
C THR A 185 -20.43 14.06 -10.88
N LEU A 186 -20.46 14.74 -12.03
CA LEU A 186 -19.91 14.22 -13.28
C LEU A 186 -18.39 14.00 -13.17
N ALA A 187 -17.64 14.98 -12.68
CA ALA A 187 -16.20 14.83 -12.47
C ALA A 187 -15.89 13.64 -11.55
N PHE A 188 -16.62 13.51 -10.46
CA PHE A 188 -16.46 12.41 -9.52
C PHE A 188 -16.80 11.05 -10.14
N PHE A 189 -17.90 10.97 -10.91
CA PHE A 189 -18.30 9.76 -11.63
C PHE A 189 -17.22 9.28 -12.60
N LEU A 190 -16.64 10.19 -13.39
CA LEU A 190 -15.55 9.87 -14.32
C LEU A 190 -14.28 9.39 -13.58
N MET A 191 -13.93 10.04 -12.45
CA MET A 191 -12.81 9.63 -11.61
C MET A 191 -12.98 8.21 -11.05
N VAL A 192 -14.16 7.91 -10.50
CA VAL A 192 -14.43 6.62 -9.86
C VAL A 192 -14.50 5.49 -10.89
N THR A 193 -15.20 5.70 -12.00
CA THR A 193 -15.37 4.67 -13.05
C THR A 193 -14.04 4.31 -13.71
N SER A 194 -13.17 5.28 -13.95
CA SER A 194 -11.83 5.01 -14.50
C SER A 194 -10.88 4.35 -13.47
N ALA A 195 -11.13 4.56 -12.15
CA ALA A 195 -10.32 4.02 -11.07
C ALA A 195 -10.64 2.56 -10.70
N VAL A 196 -11.72 1.98 -11.24
CA VAL A 196 -12.07 0.56 -11.02
C VAL A 196 -10.92 -0.34 -11.47
N GLU A 197 -10.57 -1.37 -10.66
CA GLU A 197 -9.37 -2.20 -10.85
C GLU A 197 -9.22 -2.73 -12.28
N GLY A 198 -10.30 -3.20 -12.91
CA GLY A 198 -10.28 -3.71 -14.27
C GLY A 198 -9.89 -2.66 -15.33
N VAL A 199 -10.45 -1.44 -15.21
CA VAL A 199 -10.15 -0.33 -16.11
C VAL A 199 -8.76 0.20 -15.88
N ARG A 200 -8.41 0.50 -14.61
CA ARG A 200 -7.12 1.03 -14.22
C ARG A 200 -5.94 0.14 -14.62
N ARG A 201 -6.09 -1.18 -14.53
CA ARG A 201 -5.02 -2.12 -14.93
C ARG A 201 -4.84 -2.22 -16.44
N LYS A 202 -5.92 -2.10 -17.20
CA LYS A 202 -5.89 -2.23 -18.66
C LYS A 202 -5.54 -0.92 -19.35
N TYR A 203 -6.02 0.20 -18.79
CA TYR A 203 -5.93 1.54 -19.39
C TYR A 203 -5.40 2.54 -18.35
N PHE A 204 -4.16 2.32 -17.89
CA PHE A 204 -3.57 3.09 -16.79
C PHE A 204 -3.48 4.60 -17.10
N GLU A 205 -3.13 4.95 -18.32
CA GLU A 205 -3.02 6.36 -18.74
C GLU A 205 -4.38 7.07 -18.70
N GLN A 206 -5.45 6.41 -19.16
CA GLN A 206 -6.80 6.98 -19.10
C GLN A 206 -7.23 7.22 -17.63
N PHE A 207 -6.98 6.24 -16.77
CA PHE A 207 -7.18 6.41 -15.33
C PHE A 207 -6.39 7.59 -14.80
N TRP A 208 -5.11 7.69 -15.16
CA TRP A 208 -4.25 8.75 -14.69
C TRP A 208 -4.77 10.14 -15.08
N PHE A 209 -5.13 10.39 -16.33
CA PHE A 209 -5.67 11.65 -16.81
C PHE A 209 -7.02 11.97 -16.20
N THR A 210 -7.97 11.04 -16.19
CA THR A 210 -9.29 11.27 -15.62
C THR A 210 -9.25 11.48 -14.11
N HIS A 211 -8.31 10.86 -13.41
CA HIS A 211 -8.16 11.06 -11.97
C HIS A 211 -7.72 12.48 -11.60
N HIS A 212 -7.08 13.22 -12.51
CA HIS A 212 -6.76 14.65 -12.30
C HIS A 212 -8.01 15.55 -12.28
N LEU A 213 -9.18 15.05 -12.65
CA LEU A 213 -10.46 15.74 -12.40
C LEU A 213 -10.70 15.99 -10.90
N PHE A 214 -9.87 15.44 -10.00
CA PHE A 214 -9.90 15.81 -8.59
C PHE A 214 -9.75 17.33 -8.38
N ILE A 215 -9.07 18.04 -9.27
CA ILE A 215 -8.94 19.49 -9.26
C ILE A 215 -10.31 20.14 -9.46
N VAL A 216 -11.09 19.64 -10.44
CA VAL A 216 -12.46 20.10 -10.72
C VAL A 216 -13.39 19.71 -9.55
N PHE A 217 -13.23 18.49 -9.03
CA PHE A 217 -14.02 18.00 -7.90
C PHE A 217 -13.83 18.87 -6.64
N PHE A 218 -12.60 19.07 -6.17
CA PHE A 218 -12.34 19.87 -4.98
C PHE A 218 -12.61 21.37 -5.21
N GLY A 219 -12.26 21.93 -6.37
CA GLY A 219 -12.55 23.29 -6.74
C GLY A 219 -14.06 23.55 -6.82
N GLY A 220 -14.80 22.61 -7.40
CA GLY A 220 -16.26 22.64 -7.45
C GLY A 220 -16.91 22.55 -6.06
N LEU A 221 -16.41 21.69 -5.17
CA LEU A 221 -16.88 21.61 -3.78
C LEU A 221 -16.64 22.90 -2.99
N LEU A 222 -15.53 23.60 -3.23
CA LEU A 222 -15.27 24.92 -2.63
C LEU A 222 -16.32 25.94 -3.02
N MET A 223 -16.82 25.89 -4.26
CA MET A 223 -17.84 26.79 -4.79
C MET A 223 -19.27 26.34 -4.49
N HIS A 224 -19.53 25.03 -4.51
CA HIS A 224 -20.87 24.45 -4.39
C HIS A 224 -21.65 24.92 -3.14
N GLY A 225 -20.96 25.06 -2.00
CA GLY A 225 -21.54 25.54 -0.76
C GLY A 225 -21.65 27.08 -0.62
N ALA A 226 -21.14 27.84 -1.61
CA ALA A 226 -21.12 29.31 -1.51
C ALA A 226 -22.49 29.96 -1.74
N PHE A 227 -23.42 29.25 -2.36
CA PHE A 227 -24.74 29.76 -2.69
C PHE A 227 -25.67 29.76 -1.48
N CYS A 228 -26.29 30.94 -1.21
CA CYS A 228 -27.31 31.10 -0.17
C CYS A 228 -28.69 30.61 -0.67
N PHE A 229 -28.84 29.32 -0.86
CA PHE A 229 -30.09 28.73 -1.35
C PHE A 229 -31.13 28.49 -0.22
N ILE A 230 -30.65 28.19 1.00
CA ILE A 230 -31.47 27.95 2.16
C ILE A 230 -31.38 29.18 3.09
N LYS A 231 -32.49 29.87 3.24
CA LYS A 231 -32.63 31.01 4.15
C LYS A 231 -33.36 30.55 5.40
N ALA A 232 -32.86 30.94 6.56
CA ALA A 232 -33.60 30.75 7.81
C ALA A 232 -34.90 31.53 7.81
N ASP A 233 -35.89 31.04 8.55
CA ASP A 233 -37.17 31.75 8.78
C ASP A 233 -36.88 33.12 9.43
N ASP A 234 -37.74 34.10 9.19
CA ASP A 234 -37.62 35.41 9.83
C ASP A 234 -37.67 35.28 11.36
N PRO A 235 -36.83 36.03 12.09
CA PRO A 235 -36.90 36.05 13.53
C PRO A 235 -38.23 36.66 14.00
N PRO A 236 -38.75 36.26 15.18
CA PRO A 236 -39.94 36.85 15.72
C PRO A 236 -39.79 38.37 15.91
N PRO A 237 -40.89 39.16 15.83
CA PRO A 237 -40.83 40.58 16.03
C PRO A 237 -40.12 40.96 17.34
N GLY A 238 -39.12 41.86 17.26
CA GLY A 238 -38.33 42.31 18.41
C GLY A 238 -37.08 41.49 18.71
N ALA A 239 -36.80 40.38 18.01
CA ALA A 239 -35.57 39.65 18.13
C ALA A 239 -34.45 40.30 17.29
N PRO A 240 -33.16 40.14 17.67
CA PRO A 240 -32.04 40.67 16.88
C PRO A 240 -32.01 40.04 15.48
N PRO A 241 -31.53 40.79 14.47
CA PRO A 241 -31.42 40.27 13.11
C PRO A 241 -30.47 39.07 13.07
N ILE A 242 -30.94 37.99 12.44
CA ILE A 242 -30.13 36.79 12.23
C ILE A 242 -29.55 36.76 10.80
N ASP A 243 -28.39 36.20 10.65
CA ASP A 243 -27.91 35.87 9.31
C ASP A 243 -28.82 34.81 8.70
N LYS A 244 -29.64 35.25 7.73
CA LYS A 244 -30.59 34.37 7.02
C LYS A 244 -29.91 33.28 6.23
N CYS A 245 -28.63 33.49 5.84
CA CYS A 245 -27.87 32.55 5.04
C CYS A 245 -27.29 31.44 5.90
N ARG A 246 -28.04 30.37 6.13
CA ARG A 246 -27.52 29.19 6.80
C ARG A 246 -26.71 28.36 5.82
N GLY A 247 -25.39 28.34 6.01
CA GLY A 247 -24.46 27.40 5.36
C GLY A 247 -23.74 27.97 4.15
N GLY A 248 -23.09 29.10 4.27
CA GLY A 248 -22.09 29.55 3.30
C GLY A 248 -20.99 28.54 3.11
N ALA A 249 -20.04 28.84 2.22
CA ALA A 249 -18.90 27.96 1.87
C ALA A 249 -18.15 27.47 3.12
N THR A 250 -18.52 26.29 3.62
CA THR A 250 -17.87 25.67 4.80
C THR A 250 -16.89 24.58 4.42
N PHE A 251 -16.93 24.08 3.18
CA PHE A 251 -16.06 23.00 2.72
C PHE A 251 -14.58 23.34 2.88
N TRP A 252 -14.17 24.60 2.69
CA TRP A 252 -12.77 25.00 2.86
C TRP A 252 -12.22 24.69 4.25
N LYS A 253 -13.05 24.70 5.32
CA LYS A 253 -12.66 24.39 6.69
C LYS A 253 -12.24 22.92 6.83
N TRP A 254 -12.83 22.03 6.04
CA TRP A 254 -12.51 20.61 6.00
C TRP A 254 -11.29 20.32 5.12
N TRP A 255 -11.18 21.05 4.03
CA TRP A 255 -10.16 20.80 3.01
C TRP A 255 -8.83 21.48 3.29
N VAL A 256 -8.79 22.64 3.97
CA VAL A 256 -7.60 23.49 4.08
C VAL A 256 -6.38 22.74 4.62
N LEU A 257 -6.55 21.94 5.68
CA LEU A 257 -5.43 21.21 6.29
C LEU A 257 -4.88 20.14 5.35
N SER A 258 -5.73 19.28 4.82
CA SER A 258 -5.30 18.20 3.92
C SER A 258 -4.88 18.72 2.55
N GLY A 259 -5.52 19.77 2.05
CA GLY A 259 -5.18 20.44 0.80
C GLY A 259 -3.83 21.12 0.86
N VAL A 260 -3.55 21.88 1.92
CA VAL A 260 -2.24 22.51 2.13
C VAL A 260 -1.16 21.45 2.30
N ALA A 261 -1.40 20.41 3.11
CA ALA A 261 -0.45 19.31 3.27
C ALA A 261 -0.14 18.64 1.92
N TYR A 262 -1.16 18.38 1.10
CA TYR A 262 -0.98 17.81 -0.24
C TYR A 262 -0.19 18.75 -1.18
N LEU A 263 -0.47 20.06 -1.16
CA LEU A 263 0.26 21.03 -1.97
C LEU A 263 1.73 21.11 -1.56
N VAL A 264 2.02 21.17 -0.26
CA VAL A 264 3.40 21.12 0.26
C VAL A 264 4.09 19.82 -0.15
N GLU A 265 3.40 18.69 -0.01
CA GLU A 265 3.88 17.38 -0.47
C GLU A 265 4.25 17.41 -1.96
N ARG A 266 3.40 17.98 -2.81
CA ARG A 266 3.64 18.12 -4.27
C ARG A 266 4.85 19.01 -4.56
N ILE A 267 4.97 20.15 -3.89
CA ILE A 267 6.10 21.07 -4.05
C ILE A 267 7.42 20.39 -3.64
N VAL A 268 7.45 19.76 -2.48
CA VAL A 268 8.64 19.04 -1.98
C VAL A 268 9.07 17.94 -2.96
N ARG A 269 8.12 17.19 -3.50
CA ARG A 269 8.38 16.13 -4.47
C ARG A 269 8.92 16.68 -5.80
N GLU A 270 8.33 17.77 -6.28
CA GLU A 270 8.77 18.43 -7.50
C GLU A 270 10.19 18.99 -7.36
N VAL A 271 10.49 19.71 -6.27
CA VAL A 271 11.83 20.23 -5.98
C VAL A 271 12.85 19.10 -5.84
N ARG A 272 12.49 18.03 -5.15
CA ARG A 272 13.37 16.86 -4.98
C ARG A 272 13.60 16.13 -6.31
N GLY A 273 12.57 15.96 -7.12
CA GLY A 273 12.63 15.31 -8.43
C GLY A 273 13.58 16.03 -9.39
N ARG A 274 13.60 17.36 -9.37
CA ARG A 274 14.46 18.20 -10.26
C ARG A 274 15.93 18.25 -9.86
N ARG A 275 16.34 17.62 -8.74
CA ARG A 275 17.76 17.57 -8.37
C ARG A 275 18.55 16.75 -9.38
N LYS A 276 19.81 17.13 -9.61
CA LYS A 276 20.72 16.46 -10.55
C LYS A 276 20.73 14.95 -10.33
N THR A 277 20.40 14.21 -11.38
CA THR A 277 20.32 12.76 -11.38
C THR A 277 20.83 12.25 -12.73
N TYR A 278 21.71 11.27 -12.73
CA TYR A 278 22.24 10.67 -13.95
C TYR A 278 22.38 9.17 -13.80
N ILE A 279 22.13 8.47 -14.89
CA ILE A 279 22.34 7.03 -14.98
C ILE A 279 23.86 6.80 -15.10
N SER A 280 24.41 5.99 -14.20
CA SER A 280 25.85 5.65 -14.21
C SER A 280 26.12 4.35 -14.95
N LYS A 281 25.20 3.39 -14.91
CA LYS A 281 25.32 2.08 -15.57
C LYS A 281 23.97 1.55 -15.96
N VAL A 282 23.91 0.86 -17.10
CA VAL A 282 22.76 0.09 -17.57
C VAL A 282 23.24 -1.32 -17.83
N VAL A 283 22.54 -2.31 -17.31
CA VAL A 283 22.79 -3.73 -17.55
C VAL A 283 21.51 -4.35 -18.08
N GLN A 284 21.63 -5.02 -19.23
CA GLN A 284 20.54 -5.80 -19.81
C GLN A 284 20.65 -7.25 -19.33
N HIS A 285 19.59 -7.74 -18.71
CA HIS A 285 19.49 -9.13 -18.26
C HIS A 285 18.57 -9.94 -19.17
N PRO A 286 18.66 -11.28 -19.13
CA PRO A 286 17.67 -12.18 -19.71
C PRO A 286 16.23 -11.90 -19.22
N SER A 287 15.24 -12.53 -19.83
CA SER A 287 13.83 -12.40 -19.44
C SER A 287 13.27 -10.97 -19.49
N LYS A 288 13.83 -10.13 -20.39
CA LYS A 288 13.43 -8.71 -20.59
C LYS A 288 13.51 -7.88 -19.31
N VAL A 289 14.60 -7.97 -18.57
CA VAL A 289 14.89 -7.14 -17.40
C VAL A 289 16.08 -6.20 -17.68
N VAL A 290 16.00 -4.99 -17.14
CA VAL A 290 17.05 -3.97 -17.22
C VAL A 290 17.38 -3.50 -15.82
N GLU A 291 18.68 -3.59 -15.45
CA GLU A 291 19.20 -2.93 -14.26
C GLU A 291 19.66 -1.52 -14.61
N ILE A 292 19.20 -0.57 -13.83
CA ILE A 292 19.62 0.84 -13.92
C ILE A 292 20.30 1.23 -12.61
N GLN A 293 21.55 1.68 -12.71
CA GLN A 293 22.28 2.27 -11.59
C GLN A 293 22.33 3.78 -11.75
N VAL A 294 21.99 4.48 -10.68
CA VAL A 294 21.87 5.95 -10.67
C VAL A 294 22.70 6.52 -9.54
N LYS A 295 23.48 7.56 -9.82
CA LYS A 295 24.17 8.36 -8.80
C LYS A 295 23.34 9.58 -8.45
N LYS A 296 22.83 9.62 -7.21
CA LYS A 296 22.09 10.77 -6.65
C LYS A 296 22.62 11.05 -5.24
N PRO A 297 23.54 12.01 -5.09
CA PRO A 297 24.24 12.27 -3.81
C PRO A 297 23.31 12.57 -2.61
N SER A 298 22.11 13.09 -2.87
CA SER A 298 21.13 13.44 -1.82
C SER A 298 20.13 12.31 -1.49
N CYS A 299 20.33 11.10 -2.03
CA CYS A 299 19.40 9.98 -1.82
C CYS A 299 19.94 9.04 -0.75
N VAL A 300 19.60 9.30 0.50
CA VAL A 300 19.87 8.38 1.62
C VAL A 300 18.74 7.36 1.65
N THR A 301 19.08 6.07 1.54
CA THR A 301 18.12 4.96 1.43
C THR A 301 18.15 4.05 2.65
N LYS A 302 17.09 3.26 2.81
CA LYS A 302 17.05 2.09 3.69
C LYS A 302 16.69 0.86 2.88
N ALA A 303 17.04 -0.33 3.38
CA ALA A 303 16.70 -1.59 2.71
C ALA A 303 15.19 -1.75 2.56
N GLY A 304 14.75 -2.27 1.42
CA GLY A 304 13.34 -2.51 1.14
C GLY A 304 12.54 -1.28 0.68
N GLN A 305 13.13 -0.10 0.57
CA GLN A 305 12.48 1.11 0.07
C GLN A 305 12.28 1.10 -1.44
N TYR A 306 11.47 2.04 -1.93
CA TYR A 306 11.21 2.25 -3.35
C TYR A 306 11.31 3.73 -3.72
N ILE A 307 11.51 3.98 -5.02
CA ILE A 307 11.57 5.31 -5.62
C ILE A 307 10.59 5.40 -6.78
N PHE A 308 10.24 6.64 -7.14
CA PHE A 308 9.60 6.91 -8.42
C PHE A 308 10.62 7.44 -9.40
N ILE A 309 10.53 6.97 -10.64
CA ILE A 309 11.34 7.46 -11.75
C ILE A 309 10.42 8.07 -12.79
N CYS A 310 10.83 9.24 -13.30
CA CYS A 310 10.27 9.87 -14.47
C CYS A 310 11.40 10.08 -15.49
N CYS A 311 11.13 9.77 -16.75
CA CYS A 311 11.99 10.09 -17.87
C CYS A 311 11.30 11.16 -18.73
N PRO A 312 11.71 12.44 -18.67
CA PRO A 312 11.04 13.54 -19.37
C PRO A 312 11.00 13.36 -20.90
N GLU A 313 11.97 12.66 -21.47
CA GLU A 313 12.01 12.36 -22.91
C GLU A 313 10.90 11.41 -23.37
N ILE A 314 10.28 10.65 -22.42
CA ILE A 314 9.18 9.73 -22.70
C ILE A 314 7.85 10.34 -22.29
N GLY A 315 7.81 10.96 -21.09
CA GLY A 315 6.61 11.61 -20.57
C GLY A 315 6.94 12.47 -19.35
N ASN A 316 6.69 13.78 -19.43
CA ASN A 316 7.07 14.75 -18.40
C ASN A 316 6.37 14.55 -17.05
N PHE A 317 5.23 13.88 -17.02
CA PHE A 317 4.40 13.72 -15.82
C PHE A 317 4.17 12.25 -15.44
N GLU A 318 4.87 11.33 -16.10
CA GLU A 318 4.72 9.89 -15.87
C GLU A 318 5.77 9.40 -14.87
N TRP A 319 5.32 9.16 -13.65
CA TRP A 319 6.14 8.67 -12.55
C TRP A 319 5.82 7.20 -12.25
N HIS A 320 6.81 6.34 -12.40
CA HIS A 320 6.68 4.90 -12.19
C HIS A 320 7.44 4.45 -10.94
N PRO A 321 6.83 3.66 -10.04
CA PRO A 321 7.47 3.17 -8.84
C PRO A 321 8.36 1.95 -9.13
N PHE A 322 9.57 1.94 -8.54
CA PHE A 322 10.48 0.80 -8.59
C PHE A 322 11.13 0.60 -7.23
N THR A 323 11.19 -0.66 -6.77
CA THR A 323 11.91 -1.03 -5.57
C THR A 323 13.42 -0.93 -5.76
N LEU A 324 14.10 -0.50 -4.71
CA LEU A 324 15.55 -0.45 -4.69
C LEU A 324 16.11 -1.87 -4.58
N THR A 325 17.11 -2.15 -5.40
CA THR A 325 17.87 -3.40 -5.36
C THR A 325 19.27 -3.22 -4.79
N SER A 326 19.72 -1.96 -4.65
CA SER A 326 20.93 -1.60 -3.95
C SER A 326 20.77 -1.65 -2.43
N SER A 327 21.84 -1.98 -1.72
CA SER A 327 21.95 -1.78 -0.27
C SER A 327 22.16 -0.28 0.04
N PRO A 328 21.72 0.20 1.22
CA PRO A 328 22.06 1.56 1.70
C PRO A 328 23.56 1.85 1.78
N HIS A 329 24.38 0.82 1.82
CA HIS A 329 25.84 0.92 1.93
C HIS A 329 26.55 1.04 0.57
N GLU A 330 25.83 0.88 -0.55
CA GLU A 330 26.37 1.07 -1.90
C GLU A 330 26.33 2.56 -2.28
N GLU A 331 27.32 3.02 -3.03
CA GLU A 331 27.45 4.44 -3.47
C GLU A 331 26.44 4.85 -4.54
N PHE A 332 25.70 3.91 -5.08
CA PHE A 332 24.70 4.12 -6.12
C PHE A 332 23.34 3.53 -5.68
N VAL A 333 22.32 4.00 -6.34
CA VAL A 333 20.97 3.46 -6.21
C VAL A 333 20.70 2.60 -7.43
N SER A 334 20.36 1.32 -7.25
CA SER A 334 19.98 0.44 -8.35
C SER A 334 18.54 -0.01 -8.28
N ILE A 335 17.97 -0.24 -9.46
CA ILE A 335 16.64 -0.80 -9.67
C ILE A 335 16.67 -1.81 -10.81
N HIS A 336 15.80 -2.82 -10.73
CA HIS A 336 15.58 -3.79 -11.82
C HIS A 336 14.18 -3.58 -12.38
N ILE A 337 14.09 -3.33 -13.67
CA ILE A 337 12.86 -3.02 -14.40
C ILE A 337 12.53 -4.16 -15.34
N ARG A 338 11.41 -4.84 -15.14
CA ARG A 338 10.88 -5.77 -16.12
C ARG A 338 10.15 -5.01 -17.22
N VAL A 339 10.53 -5.26 -18.47
CA VAL A 339 9.97 -4.60 -19.64
C VAL A 339 8.67 -5.30 -20.06
N VAL A 340 7.53 -4.70 -19.71
CA VAL A 340 6.19 -5.31 -19.94
C VAL A 340 5.14 -4.33 -20.47
N GLY A 341 5.36 -3.02 -20.38
CA GLY A 341 4.42 -1.98 -20.81
C GLY A 341 5.08 -0.96 -21.71
N ASP A 342 4.29 -0.04 -22.27
CA ASP A 342 4.76 0.94 -23.25
C ASP A 342 5.86 1.83 -22.70
N TRP A 343 5.68 2.38 -21.48
CA TRP A 343 6.68 3.22 -20.85
C TRP A 343 7.99 2.46 -20.60
N THR A 344 7.92 1.26 -20.01
CA THR A 344 9.12 0.46 -19.72
C THR A 344 9.84 0.02 -21.00
N THR A 345 9.11 -0.24 -22.09
CA THR A 345 9.68 -0.56 -23.41
C THR A 345 10.40 0.64 -24.03
N LYS A 346 9.76 1.82 -24.02
CA LYS A 346 10.38 3.07 -24.51
C LYS A 346 11.62 3.42 -23.67
N PHE A 347 11.54 3.23 -22.35
CA PHE A 347 12.66 3.53 -21.45
C PHE A 347 13.86 2.61 -21.68
N ALA A 348 13.62 1.29 -21.78
CA ALA A 348 14.67 0.32 -22.10
C ALA A 348 15.34 0.61 -23.45
N LYS A 349 14.57 0.88 -24.50
CA LYS A 349 15.11 1.29 -25.82
C LYS A 349 15.93 2.56 -25.73
N ARG A 350 15.46 3.57 -25.00
CA ARG A 350 16.19 4.83 -24.81
C ARG A 350 17.48 4.66 -24.00
N CYS A 351 17.54 3.65 -23.13
CA CYS A 351 18.76 3.23 -22.43
C CYS A 351 19.69 2.35 -23.27
N GLY A 352 19.34 2.04 -24.52
CA GLY A 352 20.16 1.23 -25.43
C GLY A 352 19.95 -0.29 -25.32
N CYS A 353 18.94 -0.74 -24.57
CA CYS A 353 18.64 -2.16 -24.41
C CYS A 353 17.86 -2.69 -25.63
N ARG A 354 18.20 -3.91 -26.09
CA ARG A 354 17.61 -4.57 -27.25
C ARG A 354 17.19 -5.99 -26.86
N PHE A 355 15.93 -6.32 -27.06
CA PHE A 355 15.37 -7.62 -26.67
C PHE A 355 14.98 -8.52 -27.87
N GLY A 356 15.57 -8.25 -29.06
CA GLY A 356 15.41 -9.10 -30.25
C GLY A 356 14.11 -8.91 -31.01
N ASP A 357 13.41 -7.78 -30.82
CA ASP A 357 12.25 -7.43 -31.62
C ASP A 357 12.69 -7.06 -33.06
N LYS A 358 11.92 -7.47 -34.07
CA LYS A 358 12.26 -7.29 -35.50
C LYS A 358 12.52 -5.82 -35.90
N ASP A 359 11.90 -4.89 -35.19
CA ASP A 359 12.04 -3.45 -35.41
C ASP A 359 13.35 -2.85 -34.86
N GLU A 360 14.18 -3.66 -34.20
CA GLU A 360 15.43 -3.20 -33.57
C GLU A 360 16.67 -3.46 -34.44
N GLN A 361 16.51 -4.15 -35.56
CA GLN A 361 17.59 -4.41 -36.51
C GLN A 361 17.89 -3.11 -37.30
N GLY A 362 19.07 -2.50 -37.04
CA GLY A 362 19.52 -1.31 -37.73
C GLY A 362 19.47 0.01 -36.92
N MET A 363 18.93 0.01 -35.71
CA MET A 363 18.95 1.19 -34.87
C MET A 363 20.33 1.42 -34.25
N ALA A 364 20.95 2.58 -34.48
CA ALA A 364 22.22 2.95 -33.85
C ALA A 364 22.04 3.02 -32.31
N PRO A 365 23.04 2.61 -31.51
CA PRO A 365 22.97 2.79 -30.06
C PRO A 365 22.85 4.29 -29.74
N PRO A 366 22.10 4.65 -28.66
CA PRO A 366 21.95 6.05 -28.29
C PRO A 366 23.33 6.64 -27.91
N THR A 367 23.59 7.83 -28.39
CA THR A 367 24.86 8.55 -28.13
C THR A 367 25.00 9.00 -26.67
N SER A 368 23.89 9.10 -25.94
CA SER A 368 23.86 9.48 -24.53
C SER A 368 22.71 8.76 -23.81
N LEU A 369 22.90 8.48 -22.52
CA LEU A 369 21.84 7.97 -21.66
C LEU A 369 20.77 9.07 -21.39
N PRO A 370 19.49 8.68 -21.18
CA PRO A 370 18.44 9.65 -20.95
C PRO A 370 18.58 10.33 -19.59
N LEU A 371 18.08 11.57 -19.51
CA LEU A 371 17.89 12.25 -18.25
C LEU A 371 16.77 11.54 -17.46
N VAL A 372 17.01 11.28 -16.18
CA VAL A 372 16.01 10.73 -15.27
C VAL A 372 15.80 11.63 -14.06
N MET A 373 14.57 11.72 -13.63
CA MET A 373 14.17 12.37 -12.39
C MET A 373 13.76 11.31 -11.38
N ILE A 374 14.22 11.46 -10.14
CA ILE A 374 13.94 10.52 -9.05
C ILE A 374 13.23 11.22 -7.91
N ASP A 375 12.13 10.66 -7.47
CA ASP A 375 11.37 11.07 -6.29
C ASP A 375 11.32 9.93 -5.28
N GLY A 376 11.68 10.18 -4.05
CA GLY A 376 11.83 9.19 -2.99
C GLY A 376 13.16 9.40 -2.24
N PRO A 377 13.59 8.43 -1.43
CA PRO A 377 12.98 7.11 -1.22
C PRO A 377 11.71 7.16 -0.36
N TYR A 378 10.88 6.12 -0.48
CA TYR A 378 9.67 5.93 0.30
C TYR A 378 9.68 4.59 1.02
N GLY A 379 9.11 4.56 2.23
CA GLY A 379 9.01 3.36 3.04
C GLY A 379 8.00 2.34 2.49
N SER A 380 8.27 1.08 2.78
CA SER A 380 7.43 -0.05 2.39
C SER A 380 7.32 -1.07 3.52
N ALA A 381 6.44 -2.07 3.39
CA ALA A 381 6.29 -3.13 4.39
C ALA A 381 7.58 -3.94 4.59
N SER A 382 8.43 -4.03 3.56
CA SER A 382 9.69 -4.78 3.61
C SER A 382 10.76 -4.13 4.48
N GLU A 383 10.65 -2.84 4.80
CA GLU A 383 11.54 -2.14 5.75
C GLU A 383 11.52 -2.76 7.16
N ASP A 384 10.35 -3.30 7.56
CA ASP A 384 10.13 -3.83 8.91
C ASP A 384 10.79 -5.19 9.14
N VAL A 385 11.46 -5.78 8.15
CA VAL A 385 12.12 -7.09 8.26
C VAL A 385 13.05 -7.18 9.46
N PHE A 386 13.76 -6.10 9.78
CA PHE A 386 14.74 -6.05 10.85
C PHE A 386 14.13 -5.94 12.26
N ASP A 387 12.81 -5.73 12.36
CA ASP A 387 12.07 -5.68 13.62
C ASP A 387 11.65 -7.07 14.13
N TYR A 388 11.75 -8.10 13.27
CA TYR A 388 11.43 -9.49 13.60
C TYR A 388 12.68 -10.28 13.99
N GLU A 389 12.49 -11.38 14.74
CA GLU A 389 13.57 -12.31 15.07
C GLU A 389 13.79 -13.33 13.96
N ALA A 390 12.75 -13.71 13.25
CA ALA A 390 12.81 -14.54 12.05
C ALA A 390 11.96 -13.92 10.94
N ALA A 391 12.35 -14.14 9.69
CA ALA A 391 11.61 -13.63 8.54
C ALA A 391 11.45 -14.69 7.45
N ILE A 392 10.28 -14.70 6.81
CA ILE A 392 9.98 -15.41 5.58
C ILE A 392 9.86 -14.36 4.48
N LEU A 393 10.80 -14.34 3.54
CA LEU A 393 10.82 -13.43 2.40
C LEU A 393 10.37 -14.20 1.16
N VAL A 394 9.29 -13.77 0.53
CA VAL A 394 8.72 -14.48 -0.63
C VAL A 394 8.65 -13.55 -1.84
N GLY A 395 9.53 -13.76 -2.81
CA GLY A 395 9.53 -13.08 -4.10
C GLY A 395 8.93 -13.94 -5.21
N ALA A 396 8.07 -13.36 -6.06
CA ALA A 396 7.57 -14.06 -7.24
C ALA A 396 7.95 -13.30 -8.53
N GLY A 397 8.78 -13.93 -9.36
CA GLY A 397 9.37 -13.30 -10.55
C GLY A 397 10.13 -12.04 -10.18
N ILE A 398 9.85 -10.91 -10.84
CA ILE A 398 10.50 -9.62 -10.54
C ILE A 398 10.18 -9.07 -9.14
N GLY A 399 9.16 -9.61 -8.45
CA GLY A 399 8.87 -9.27 -7.05
C GLY A 399 9.96 -9.68 -6.05
N VAL A 400 11.06 -10.23 -6.50
CA VAL A 400 12.29 -10.46 -5.71
C VAL A 400 13.01 -9.17 -5.36
N THR A 401 12.81 -8.10 -6.12
CA THR A 401 13.58 -6.83 -6.06
C THR A 401 13.69 -6.20 -4.66
N PRO A 402 12.64 -6.10 -3.81
CA PRO A 402 12.81 -5.55 -2.46
C PRO A 402 13.72 -6.43 -1.58
N PHE A 403 13.73 -7.73 -1.83
CA PHE A 403 14.52 -8.68 -1.04
C PHE A 403 16.00 -8.67 -1.43
N ALA A 404 16.35 -8.32 -2.66
CA ALA A 404 17.74 -8.11 -3.06
C ALA A 404 18.43 -7.04 -2.19
N SER A 405 17.79 -5.90 -2.01
CA SER A 405 18.29 -4.82 -1.12
C SER A 405 18.41 -5.28 0.33
N ILE A 406 17.44 -6.06 0.82
CA ILE A 406 17.44 -6.61 2.18
C ILE A 406 18.57 -7.63 2.35
N LEU A 407 18.72 -8.58 1.44
CA LEU A 407 19.74 -9.62 1.50
C LEU A 407 21.15 -9.02 1.45
N LYS A 408 21.41 -8.06 0.55
CA LYS A 408 22.66 -7.30 0.51
C LYS A 408 22.93 -6.55 1.82
N THR A 409 21.90 -5.97 2.43
CA THR A 409 22.03 -5.27 3.71
C THR A 409 22.31 -6.24 4.87
N ILE A 410 21.69 -7.41 4.88
CA ILE A 410 21.97 -8.47 5.85
C ILE A 410 23.41 -8.93 5.71
N TRP A 411 23.86 -9.23 4.49
CA TRP A 411 25.23 -9.59 4.19
C TRP A 411 26.24 -8.55 4.74
N TYR A 412 26.01 -7.27 4.45
CA TYR A 412 26.86 -6.19 4.95
C TYR A 412 26.89 -6.14 6.49
N ARG A 413 25.74 -6.27 7.15
CA ARG A 413 25.63 -6.19 8.62
C ARG A 413 26.27 -7.38 9.33
N ILE A 414 26.23 -8.58 8.74
CA ILE A 414 26.89 -9.76 9.30
C ILE A 414 28.41 -9.59 9.23
N ASN A 415 28.92 -9.03 8.13
CA ASN A 415 30.35 -8.78 7.95
C ASN A 415 30.86 -7.54 8.74
N ASN A 416 29.95 -6.73 9.29
CA ASN A 416 30.27 -5.56 10.12
C ASN A 416 29.60 -5.66 11.48
N PRO A 417 30.26 -6.23 12.51
CA PRO A 417 29.65 -6.62 13.79
C PRO A 417 29.04 -5.48 14.62
N ASN A 418 29.32 -4.21 14.30
CA ASN A 418 28.69 -3.05 14.96
C ASN A 418 27.22 -2.83 14.56
N GLY A 419 26.69 -3.62 13.63
CA GLY A 419 25.34 -3.49 13.09
C GLY A 419 24.33 -4.54 13.61
N MET A 420 24.48 -5.02 14.84
CA MET A 420 23.65 -6.08 15.42
C MET A 420 22.16 -5.84 15.25
N VAL A 421 21.48 -6.84 14.74
CA VAL A 421 20.07 -6.84 14.33
C VAL A 421 19.31 -7.82 15.20
N ARG A 422 18.05 -7.51 15.51
CA ARG A 422 17.14 -8.45 16.17
C ARG A 422 16.92 -9.71 15.34
N LEU A 423 17.02 -9.60 14.01
CA LEU A 423 16.84 -10.68 13.05
C LEU A 423 17.94 -11.74 13.20
N LYS A 424 17.53 -13.00 13.40
CA LYS A 424 18.42 -14.16 13.63
C LYS A 424 18.35 -15.20 12.51
N LYS A 425 17.22 -15.26 11.78
CA LYS A 425 16.99 -16.26 10.75
C LYS A 425 16.13 -15.71 9.62
N VAL A 426 16.51 -16.02 8.38
CA VAL A 426 15.76 -15.67 7.17
C VAL A 426 15.51 -16.92 6.34
N TYR A 427 14.27 -17.11 5.95
CA TYR A 427 13.84 -18.10 4.97
C TYR A 427 13.48 -17.36 3.70
N PHE A 428 14.31 -17.46 2.69
CA PHE A 428 14.10 -16.75 1.43
C PHE A 428 13.54 -17.70 0.37
N PHE A 429 12.37 -17.37 -0.17
CA PHE A 429 11.68 -18.13 -1.22
C PHE A 429 11.57 -17.30 -2.48
N TRP A 430 12.16 -17.78 -3.56
CA TRP A 430 12.04 -17.16 -4.87
C TRP A 430 11.30 -18.08 -5.84
N VAL A 431 10.13 -17.67 -6.29
CA VAL A 431 9.22 -18.45 -7.13
C VAL A 431 9.20 -17.85 -8.54
N CYS A 432 9.75 -18.56 -9.53
CA CYS A 432 9.82 -18.14 -10.92
C CYS A 432 9.04 -19.08 -11.84
N ARG A 433 8.57 -18.55 -12.97
CA ARG A 433 8.05 -19.36 -14.07
C ARG A 433 9.11 -19.67 -15.12
N ASP A 434 10.05 -18.74 -15.28
CA ASP A 434 11.10 -18.74 -16.27
C ASP A 434 12.41 -19.03 -15.55
N LYS A 435 13.16 -20.00 -16.04
CA LYS A 435 14.46 -20.37 -15.48
C LYS A 435 15.49 -19.24 -15.61
N ASP A 436 15.44 -18.52 -16.74
CA ASP A 436 16.39 -17.43 -17.01
C ASP A 436 16.21 -16.23 -16.07
N ALA A 437 15.08 -16.19 -15.31
CA ALA A 437 14.85 -15.16 -14.31
C ALA A 437 15.76 -15.28 -13.09
N PHE A 438 16.33 -16.44 -12.82
CA PHE A 438 17.23 -16.62 -11.68
C PHE A 438 18.58 -15.92 -11.86
N GLU A 439 18.98 -15.63 -13.09
CA GLU A 439 20.24 -14.96 -13.41
C GLU A 439 20.32 -13.55 -12.78
N TRP A 440 19.21 -12.84 -12.61
CA TRP A 440 19.22 -11.44 -12.14
C TRP A 440 19.95 -11.25 -10.80
N PHE A 441 19.88 -12.22 -9.92
CA PHE A 441 20.47 -12.17 -8.58
C PHE A 441 21.28 -13.43 -8.25
N GLN A 442 21.68 -14.20 -9.25
CA GLN A 442 22.45 -15.43 -9.07
C GLN A 442 23.74 -15.16 -8.29
N ASP A 443 24.53 -14.19 -8.71
CA ASP A 443 25.79 -13.83 -8.06
C ASP A 443 25.60 -13.45 -6.59
N LEU A 444 24.53 -12.70 -6.28
CA LEU A 444 24.20 -12.36 -4.89
C LEU A 444 23.89 -13.59 -4.06
N LEU A 445 23.06 -14.50 -4.58
CA LEU A 445 22.67 -15.71 -3.86
C LEU A 445 23.85 -16.67 -3.69
N MET A 446 24.71 -16.82 -4.70
CA MET A 446 25.93 -17.61 -4.61
C MET A 446 26.87 -17.04 -3.53
N THR A 447 27.12 -15.75 -3.51
CA THR A 447 27.94 -15.09 -2.48
C THR A 447 27.38 -15.35 -1.07
N LEU A 448 26.05 -15.29 -0.88
CA LEU A 448 25.41 -15.56 0.40
C LEU A 448 25.58 -17.03 0.86
N GLU A 449 25.60 -17.97 -0.07
CA GLU A 449 25.87 -19.39 0.23
C GLU A 449 27.34 -19.67 0.50
N GLU A 450 28.26 -19.06 -0.25
CA GLU A 450 29.71 -19.26 -0.13
C GLU A 450 30.29 -18.75 1.19
N GLU A 451 29.82 -17.58 1.64
CA GLU A 451 30.34 -16.93 2.86
C GLU A 451 29.82 -17.56 4.17
N ASN A 452 29.28 -18.77 4.10
CA ASN A 452 28.80 -19.54 5.25
C ASN A 452 27.69 -18.83 6.08
N ILE A 453 26.92 -17.95 5.43
CA ILE A 453 25.73 -17.29 6.00
C ILE A 453 24.56 -18.30 6.05
N ALA A 454 24.77 -19.55 5.60
CA ALA A 454 23.77 -20.62 5.52
C ALA A 454 23.02 -20.89 6.83
N GLY A 455 23.68 -20.70 7.99
CA GLY A 455 23.03 -20.77 9.29
C GLY A 455 22.01 -19.65 9.53
N PHE A 456 22.20 -18.47 8.90
CA PHE A 456 21.34 -17.30 9.04
C PHE A 456 20.30 -17.20 7.93
N ILE A 457 20.66 -17.49 6.68
CA ILE A 457 19.76 -17.43 5.51
C ILE A 457 19.61 -18.85 4.93
N GLU A 458 18.36 -19.28 4.73
CA GLU A 458 18.02 -20.46 3.93
C GLU A 458 17.39 -20.01 2.62
N ILE A 459 17.98 -20.44 1.49
CA ILE A 459 17.54 -20.08 0.15
C ILE A 459 16.74 -21.23 -0.45
N HIS A 460 15.55 -20.94 -0.94
CA HIS A 460 14.66 -21.89 -1.61
C HIS A 460 14.18 -21.29 -2.94
N THR A 461 14.67 -21.87 -4.04
CA THR A 461 14.26 -21.50 -5.39
C THR A 461 13.20 -22.46 -5.91
N TYR A 462 12.14 -21.93 -6.53
CA TYR A 462 11.03 -22.71 -7.07
C TYR A 462 10.79 -22.37 -8.54
N LEU A 463 10.92 -23.35 -9.42
CA LEU A 463 10.56 -23.23 -10.83
C LEU A 463 9.15 -23.82 -11.06
N THR A 464 8.20 -22.95 -11.43
CA THR A 464 6.78 -23.32 -11.62
C THR A 464 6.35 -23.40 -13.09
N GLY A 465 7.24 -23.04 -14.02
CA GLY A 465 7.03 -23.20 -15.46
C GLY A 465 7.30 -24.61 -15.91
N GLY A 466 6.77 -24.98 -17.08
CA GLY A 466 7.11 -26.23 -17.74
C GLY A 466 8.50 -26.14 -18.36
N LEU A 467 9.27 -27.21 -18.22
CA LEU A 467 10.57 -27.39 -18.89
C LEU A 467 10.36 -28.14 -20.22
N LYS A 468 11.18 -27.81 -21.21
CA LYS A 468 11.24 -28.59 -22.45
C LYS A 468 11.95 -29.91 -22.20
N ILE A 469 11.64 -30.95 -22.98
CA ILE A 469 12.21 -32.30 -22.81
C ILE A 469 13.75 -32.27 -22.87
N ASP A 470 14.32 -31.48 -23.78
CA ASP A 470 15.77 -31.35 -23.92
C ASP A 470 16.40 -30.65 -22.73
N GLU A 471 15.71 -29.69 -22.10
CA GLU A 471 16.14 -29.02 -20.87
C GLU A 471 16.14 -29.99 -19.68
N VAL A 472 15.10 -30.83 -19.57
CA VAL A 472 15.02 -31.87 -18.52
C VAL A 472 16.18 -32.87 -18.62
N LYS A 473 16.56 -33.32 -19.83
CA LYS A 473 17.67 -34.20 -20.04
C LYS A 473 19.00 -33.56 -19.59
N ASN A 474 19.22 -32.29 -19.97
CA ASN A 474 20.44 -31.57 -19.60
C ASN A 474 20.53 -31.34 -18.08
N ILE A 475 19.40 -31.07 -17.42
CA ILE A 475 19.36 -30.90 -15.96
C ILE A 475 19.72 -32.21 -15.26
N ILE A 476 19.12 -33.33 -15.66
CA ILE A 476 19.39 -34.64 -15.04
C ILE A 476 20.87 -35.00 -15.14
N VAL A 477 21.48 -34.81 -16.32
CA VAL A 477 22.91 -35.10 -16.51
C VAL A 477 23.80 -34.21 -15.64
N ASN A 478 23.50 -32.93 -15.54
CA ASN A 478 24.30 -31.99 -14.76
C ASN A 478 24.11 -32.14 -13.25
N ASP A 479 22.89 -32.50 -12.78
CA ASP A 479 22.64 -32.76 -11.36
C ASP A 479 23.31 -34.04 -10.84
N GLU A 480 23.54 -35.05 -11.71
CA GLU A 480 24.28 -36.27 -11.35
C GLU A 480 25.78 -36.03 -11.21
N GLU A 481 26.35 -35.05 -11.92
CA GLU A 481 27.80 -34.76 -11.94
C GLU A 481 28.20 -33.60 -11.00
N GLY A 482 27.24 -32.80 -10.50
CA GLY A 482 27.51 -31.48 -9.95
C GLY A 482 27.39 -31.32 -8.43
N VAL A 483 28.27 -30.46 -7.91
CA VAL A 483 28.18 -29.91 -6.54
C VAL A 483 27.15 -28.78 -6.45
N SER A 484 26.59 -28.33 -7.58
CA SER A 484 25.68 -27.18 -7.70
C SER A 484 24.47 -27.48 -8.59
N ASP A 485 23.34 -26.83 -8.27
CA ASP A 485 22.09 -26.92 -9.01
C ASP A 485 22.24 -26.47 -10.47
N ALA A 486 21.79 -27.28 -11.42
CA ALA A 486 21.96 -27.05 -12.86
C ALA A 486 21.22 -25.81 -13.41
N ILE A 487 20.24 -25.26 -12.68
CA ILE A 487 19.44 -24.09 -13.10
C ILE A 487 20.00 -22.81 -12.50
N THR A 488 20.28 -22.82 -11.20
CA THR A 488 20.63 -21.62 -10.44
C THR A 488 22.12 -21.52 -10.13
N GLY A 489 22.88 -22.62 -10.29
CA GLY A 489 24.27 -22.68 -9.87
C GLY A 489 24.47 -22.67 -8.35
N LEU A 490 23.40 -22.67 -7.56
CA LEU A 490 23.44 -22.66 -6.11
C LEU A 490 23.76 -24.06 -5.57
N ARG A 491 24.22 -24.15 -4.31
CA ARG A 491 24.31 -25.41 -3.58
C ARG A 491 22.95 -25.95 -3.18
N SER A 492 22.00 -25.03 -2.91
CA SER A 492 20.60 -25.33 -2.62
C SER A 492 19.87 -25.76 -3.89
N PRO A 493 19.22 -26.94 -3.91
CA PRO A 493 18.57 -27.45 -5.11
C PRO A 493 17.32 -26.62 -5.48
N THR A 494 17.06 -26.47 -6.78
CA THR A 494 15.83 -25.89 -7.29
C THR A 494 14.67 -26.86 -7.12
N HIS A 495 13.60 -26.41 -6.48
CA HIS A 495 12.37 -27.16 -6.33
C HIS A 495 11.45 -26.96 -7.56
N TYR A 496 10.88 -28.06 -8.06
CA TYR A 496 9.95 -28.01 -9.19
C TYR A 496 8.50 -27.97 -8.71
N GLY A 497 7.70 -27.06 -9.28
CA GLY A 497 6.30 -26.88 -8.93
C GLY A 497 6.08 -25.78 -7.89
N ARG A 498 4.93 -25.83 -7.21
CA ARG A 498 4.52 -24.78 -6.27
C ARG A 498 4.91 -25.13 -4.83
N PRO A 499 5.38 -24.14 -4.03
CA PRO A 499 5.67 -24.35 -2.62
C PRO A 499 4.45 -24.85 -1.83
N ASN A 500 4.65 -25.82 -0.93
CA ASN A 500 3.64 -26.22 0.04
C ASN A 500 3.72 -25.31 1.27
N TRP A 501 2.96 -24.21 1.25
CA TRP A 501 2.99 -23.21 2.30
C TRP A 501 2.60 -23.75 3.67
N ASP A 502 1.62 -24.66 3.74
CA ASP A 502 1.21 -25.25 5.03
C ASP A 502 2.36 -26.02 5.69
N GLN A 503 3.13 -26.78 4.92
CA GLN A 503 4.30 -27.50 5.43
C GLN A 503 5.42 -26.54 5.85
N ILE A 504 5.69 -25.51 5.04
CA ILE A 504 6.72 -24.49 5.31
C ILE A 504 6.40 -23.77 6.63
N PHE A 505 5.19 -23.25 6.78
CA PHE A 505 4.77 -22.54 8.00
C PHE A 505 4.79 -23.44 9.23
N LYS A 506 4.40 -24.71 9.07
CA LYS A 506 4.49 -25.71 10.14
C LYS A 506 5.94 -25.92 10.59
N THR A 507 6.87 -26.07 9.65
CA THR A 507 8.29 -26.25 9.94
C THR A 507 8.88 -25.01 10.64
N VAL A 508 8.63 -23.82 10.10
CA VAL A 508 9.10 -22.56 10.70
C VAL A 508 8.53 -22.38 12.12
N ARG A 509 7.26 -22.68 12.34
CA ARG A 509 6.65 -22.66 13.67
C ARG A 509 7.33 -23.61 14.65
N THR A 510 7.69 -24.81 14.20
CA THR A 510 8.36 -25.81 15.04
C THR A 510 9.78 -25.35 15.40
N ASN A 511 10.48 -24.71 14.46
CA ASN A 511 11.86 -24.26 14.65
C ASN A 511 11.96 -22.95 15.48
N HIS A 512 10.89 -22.16 15.53
CA HIS A 512 10.87 -20.85 16.19
C HIS A 512 9.71 -20.73 17.18
N PRO A 513 9.66 -21.51 18.25
CA PRO A 513 8.61 -21.38 19.26
C PRO A 513 8.71 -20.04 19.98
N GLY A 514 7.56 -19.41 20.25
CA GLY A 514 7.48 -18.13 20.97
C GLY A 514 8.01 -16.91 20.23
N THR A 515 8.20 -17.00 18.92
CA THR A 515 8.89 -16.01 18.11
C THR A 515 7.93 -15.22 17.22
N ASP A 516 8.23 -13.94 17.00
CA ASP A 516 7.56 -13.10 16.01
C ASP A 516 8.26 -13.27 14.65
N VAL A 517 7.53 -13.80 13.67
CA VAL A 517 8.01 -14.07 12.32
C VAL A 517 7.38 -13.08 11.33
N GLY A 518 8.22 -12.26 10.69
CA GLY A 518 7.77 -11.40 9.59
C GLY A 518 7.61 -12.21 8.30
N VAL A 519 6.45 -12.15 7.67
CA VAL A 519 6.19 -12.78 6.36
C VAL A 519 6.00 -11.69 5.32
N LEU A 520 7.05 -11.40 4.58
CA LEU A 520 7.08 -10.31 3.60
C LEU A 520 6.97 -10.87 2.20
N PHE A 521 6.03 -10.31 1.44
CA PHE A 521 5.68 -10.81 0.12
C PHE A 521 5.65 -9.72 -0.94
N CYS A 522 6.26 -9.99 -2.09
CA CYS A 522 6.10 -9.20 -3.30
C CYS A 522 5.81 -10.11 -4.49
N GLY A 523 4.68 -9.87 -5.16
CA GLY A 523 4.25 -10.66 -6.32
C GLY A 523 2.74 -10.70 -6.54
N PRO A 524 2.23 -11.69 -7.32
CA PRO A 524 0.83 -11.78 -7.74
C PRO A 524 -0.18 -11.93 -6.60
N LYS A 525 -1.37 -11.34 -6.78
CA LYS A 525 -2.47 -11.32 -5.79
C LYS A 525 -2.91 -12.72 -5.30
N ILE A 526 -2.86 -13.73 -6.18
CA ILE A 526 -3.26 -15.12 -5.83
C ILE A 526 -2.33 -15.69 -4.75
N LEU A 527 -1.02 -15.54 -4.93
CA LEU A 527 -0.03 -16.02 -3.96
C LEU A 527 -0.10 -15.22 -2.65
N SER A 528 -0.32 -13.90 -2.73
CA SER A 528 -0.60 -13.04 -1.58
C SER A 528 -1.73 -13.59 -0.69
N GLY A 529 -2.85 -14.00 -1.31
CA GLY A 529 -3.99 -14.56 -0.59
C GLY A 529 -3.68 -15.91 0.09
N ALA A 530 -2.87 -16.75 -0.55
CA ALA A 530 -2.44 -18.03 0.01
C ALA A 530 -1.54 -17.83 1.25
N LEU A 531 -0.53 -16.94 1.14
CA LEU A 531 0.38 -16.61 2.24
C LEU A 531 -0.35 -15.97 3.42
N HIS A 532 -1.24 -15.02 3.16
CA HIS A 532 -2.03 -14.37 4.21
C HIS A 532 -2.93 -15.37 4.97
N LYS A 533 -3.56 -16.30 4.23
CA LYS A 533 -4.33 -17.40 4.86
C LYS A 533 -3.44 -18.32 5.70
N ALA A 534 -2.23 -18.62 5.22
CA ALA A 534 -1.28 -19.44 5.96
C ALA A 534 -0.81 -18.72 7.25
N CYS A 535 -0.49 -17.42 7.19
CA CYS A 535 -0.17 -16.62 8.37
C CYS A 535 -1.28 -16.71 9.43
N ASN A 536 -2.54 -16.48 9.02
CA ASN A 536 -3.67 -16.52 9.95
C ASN A 536 -3.91 -17.92 10.52
N ARG A 537 -3.70 -18.98 9.73
CA ARG A 537 -3.88 -20.38 10.16
C ARG A 537 -2.83 -20.81 11.17
N TRP A 538 -1.58 -20.46 10.95
CA TRP A 538 -0.44 -20.95 11.73
C TRP A 538 -0.05 -20.02 12.88
N THR A 539 -0.61 -18.81 12.97
CA THR A 539 -0.39 -17.87 14.08
C THR A 539 -1.02 -18.41 15.36
N GLU A 540 -0.23 -18.38 16.42
CA GLU A 540 -0.68 -18.68 17.79
C GLU A 540 -0.20 -17.59 18.73
N ALA A 541 -1.11 -16.71 19.15
CA ALA A 541 -0.82 -15.56 20.03
C ALA A 541 -0.85 -15.96 21.52
N THR A 542 -0.13 -17.05 21.86
CA THR A 542 0.15 -17.47 23.24
C THR A 542 1.59 -17.13 23.61
N GLU A 543 1.98 -17.21 24.88
CA GLU A 543 3.34 -16.88 25.34
C GLU A 543 4.46 -17.65 24.63
N ASN A 544 4.22 -18.92 24.30
CA ASN A 544 5.18 -19.77 23.59
C ASN A 544 4.74 -20.05 22.15
N GLY A 545 3.73 -19.33 21.64
CA GLY A 545 3.21 -19.49 20.30
C GLY A 545 3.94 -18.59 19.31
N THR A 546 4.17 -19.10 18.11
CA THR A 546 4.75 -18.34 17.00
C THR A 546 3.69 -17.46 16.36
N ARG A 547 3.97 -16.18 16.18
CA ARG A 547 3.08 -15.23 15.50
C ARG A 547 3.66 -14.87 14.14
N PHE A 548 2.86 -15.05 13.09
CA PHE A 548 3.24 -14.70 11.72
C PHE A 548 2.59 -13.38 11.33
N PHE A 549 3.40 -12.34 11.09
CA PHE A 549 2.97 -11.00 10.70
C PHE A 549 3.08 -10.84 9.18
N TYR A 550 1.97 -10.62 8.50
CA TYR A 550 1.93 -10.55 7.05
C TYR A 550 2.09 -9.13 6.52
N GLY A 551 3.19 -8.89 5.81
CA GLY A 551 3.47 -7.68 5.05
C GLY A 551 3.44 -7.94 3.53
N LYS A 552 2.78 -7.06 2.76
CA LYS A 552 2.73 -7.14 1.30
C LYS A 552 3.17 -5.85 0.65
N GLU A 553 4.05 -5.98 -0.34
CA GLU A 553 4.37 -4.88 -1.26
C GLU A 553 3.24 -4.67 -2.28
N ASN A 554 2.90 -3.41 -2.54
CA ASN A 554 1.79 -3.01 -3.40
C ASN A 554 2.29 -2.26 -4.64
N PHE A 555 3.18 -2.89 -5.39
CA PHE A 555 3.70 -2.34 -6.66
C PHE A 555 3.00 -2.90 -7.87
#